data_75ac152b7ea498f8b943a859a5d205db
#
_entry.id   75ac152b7ea498f8b943a859a5d205db
#
_cell.length_a   1.000
_cell.length_b   1.000
_cell.length_c   1.000
_cell.angle_alpha   90.00
_cell.angle_beta   90.00
_cell.angle_gamma   90.00
#
_symmetry.space_group_name_H-M   'P 1'
#
loop_
_entity.id
_entity.type
_entity.pdbx_description
1 polymer ?
#
loop_
_entity_poly.entity_id
_entity_poly.type
_entity_poly.pdbx_seq_one_letter_code
_entity_poly.pdbx_strand_id
1 'polypeptide(L)'
;MKRILGHITLVLALFISGAACPSHAQTRYSFDTDIHAIRSSIIPGFHYTYDDWLQYSPAALTIGLKAAGYESRSSWGRMLTSDAISAGVMAIAVNGVKYSVGRLRPDGSRHNSFPSGHTATAFMTATMLHKEYGWRSPWFSIGGYSAAALTGVSRIMNNRHWMTDVMAGAAIGIGSVHLGYFLSDKIFKGKGLSSEYVRPSFYYDPTVKHYVAELLFGRRYIIGAEGLKEMGSLPIRGGLAGISADIPLKPGMG
;
A
#
# COMPACT_ATOMS: atom_id res chain seq x y z
N MET A 1 -15.76 -13.13 15.85
CA MET A 1 -16.58 -12.26 15.02
C MET A 1 -16.87 -10.91 15.67
N LYS A 2 -17.47 -10.83 16.88
CA LYS A 2 -17.83 -9.54 17.53
C LYS A 2 -16.66 -8.56 17.73
N ARG A 3 -15.44 -9.01 18.08
CA ARG A 3 -14.26 -8.13 18.26
C ARG A 3 -13.75 -7.53 16.94
N ILE A 4 -13.84 -8.26 15.83
CA ILE A 4 -13.39 -7.79 14.50
C ILE A 4 -14.37 -6.75 13.96
N LEU A 5 -15.68 -6.97 14.16
CA LEU A 5 -16.71 -6.00 13.79
C LEU A 5 -16.53 -4.69 14.58
N GLY A 6 -16.15 -4.77 15.87
CA GLY A 6 -15.85 -3.62 16.70
C GLY A 6 -14.67 -2.77 16.22
N HIS A 7 -13.60 -3.42 15.70
CA HIS A 7 -12.46 -2.67 15.16
C HIS A 7 -12.77 -2.03 13.81
N ILE A 8 -13.56 -2.68 12.96
CA ILE A 8 -14.02 -2.11 11.68
C ILE A 8 -14.94 -0.93 11.94
N THR A 9 -15.87 -1.04 12.90
CA THR A 9 -16.76 0.06 13.29
C THR A 9 -15.99 1.22 13.91
N LEU A 10 -14.95 0.95 14.72
CA LEU A 10 -14.12 1.98 15.32
C LEU A 10 -13.29 2.73 14.26
N VAL A 11 -12.71 2.01 13.30
CA VAL A 11 -11.96 2.62 12.20
C VAL A 11 -12.89 3.44 11.30
N LEU A 12 -14.07 2.92 10.96
CA LEU A 12 -15.09 3.68 10.21
C LEU A 12 -15.57 4.90 11.00
N ALA A 13 -15.81 4.76 12.31
CA ALA A 13 -16.24 5.85 13.18
C ALA A 13 -15.17 6.94 13.31
N LEU A 14 -13.88 6.59 13.37
CA LEU A 14 -12.78 7.55 13.37
C LEU A 14 -12.67 8.28 12.03
N PHE A 15 -12.92 7.60 10.89
CA PHE A 15 -12.99 8.25 9.59
C PHE A 15 -14.22 9.18 9.47
N ILE A 16 -15.36 8.79 10.00
CA ILE A 16 -16.61 9.58 9.96
C ILE A 16 -16.56 10.75 10.94
N SER A 17 -16.00 10.59 12.15
CA SER A 17 -15.86 11.66 13.13
C SER A 17 -14.82 12.70 12.71
N GLY A 18 -13.78 12.32 11.98
CA GLY A 18 -12.87 13.27 11.34
C GLY A 18 -13.50 14.08 10.22
N ALA A 19 -14.59 13.62 9.62
CA ALA A 19 -15.31 14.32 8.55
C ALA A 19 -16.35 15.33 9.08
N ALA A 20 -16.69 15.29 10.36
CA ALA A 20 -17.65 16.21 10.99
C ALA A 20 -17.00 17.53 11.47
N CYS A 21 -15.97 18.03 10.77
CA CYS A 21 -15.50 19.40 10.98
C CYS A 21 -16.54 20.37 10.38
N PRO A 22 -17.09 21.31 11.16
CA PRO A 22 -18.07 22.25 10.65
C PRO A 22 -17.49 23.07 9.52
N SER A 23 -18.30 23.32 8.49
CA SER A 23 -17.99 24.04 7.26
C SER A 23 -17.49 25.48 7.44
N HIS A 24 -17.36 25.96 8.66
CA HIS A 24 -16.85 27.29 9.04
C HIS A 24 -15.35 27.30 9.39
N ALA A 25 -14.65 26.16 9.39
CA ALA A 25 -13.20 26.11 9.59
C ALA A 25 -12.42 26.31 8.27
N GLN A 26 -12.87 27.24 7.44
CA GLN A 26 -12.10 27.77 6.30
C GLN A 26 -10.95 28.68 6.75
N THR A 27 -10.71 28.72 8.06
CA THR A 27 -9.66 29.50 8.69
C THR A 27 -8.39 28.68 8.81
N ARG A 28 -7.45 28.96 7.87
CA ARG A 28 -6.00 28.77 8.07
C ARG A 28 -5.51 27.33 8.16
N TYR A 29 -5.72 26.54 7.16
CA TYR A 29 -4.72 25.52 6.88
C TYR A 29 -3.56 26.19 6.13
N SER A 30 -2.65 26.82 6.89
CA SER A 30 -1.46 27.46 6.33
C SER A 30 -0.71 26.51 5.39
N PHE A 31 -0.66 25.21 5.71
CA PHE A 31 0.01 24.19 4.94
C PHE A 31 -0.54 24.03 3.49
N ASP A 32 -1.84 23.87 3.31
CA ASP A 32 -2.44 23.74 1.97
C ASP A 32 -2.32 25.05 1.17
N THR A 33 -2.57 26.19 1.83
CA THR A 33 -2.48 27.50 1.21
C THR A 33 -1.04 27.89 0.88
N ASP A 34 -0.08 27.52 1.72
CA ASP A 34 1.34 27.78 1.49
C ASP A 34 1.86 26.98 0.29
N ILE A 35 1.53 25.68 0.20
CA ILE A 35 1.88 24.83 -0.95
C ILE A 35 1.23 25.35 -2.23
N HIS A 36 -0.04 25.78 -2.15
CA HIS A 36 -0.74 26.38 -3.29
C HIS A 36 -0.10 27.68 -3.75
N ALA A 37 0.32 28.55 -2.82
CA ALA A 37 1.03 29.80 -3.12
C ALA A 37 2.39 29.53 -3.79
N ILE A 38 3.18 28.59 -3.25
CA ILE A 38 4.45 28.13 -3.84
C ILE A 38 4.23 27.61 -5.27
N ARG A 39 3.27 26.70 -5.44
CA ARG A 39 2.91 26.16 -6.77
C ARG A 39 2.55 27.27 -7.74
N SER A 40 1.72 28.20 -7.33
CA SER A 40 1.23 29.29 -8.19
C SER A 40 2.32 30.27 -8.59
N SER A 41 3.35 30.45 -7.75
CA SER A 41 4.49 31.31 -8.07
C SER A 41 5.51 30.63 -9.01
N ILE A 42 5.73 29.31 -8.87
CA ILE A 42 6.78 28.60 -9.62
C ILE A 42 6.27 28.06 -10.96
N ILE A 43 5.06 27.49 -11.00
CA ILE A 43 4.52 26.79 -12.17
C ILE A 43 3.05 27.14 -12.47
N PRO A 44 2.69 28.41 -12.69
CA PRO A 44 1.29 28.83 -12.84
C PRO A 44 0.58 28.16 -14.03
N GLY A 45 1.30 27.88 -15.11
CA GLY A 45 0.76 27.29 -16.35
C GLY A 45 0.84 25.77 -16.46
N PHE A 46 1.18 25.05 -15.39
CA PHE A 46 1.29 23.59 -15.47
C PHE A 46 -0.08 22.94 -15.70
N HIS A 47 -0.21 22.23 -16.82
CA HIS A 47 -1.44 21.51 -17.18
C HIS A 47 -1.10 20.27 -18.03
N TYR A 48 -1.04 19.11 -17.40
CA TYR A 48 -0.74 17.83 -18.05
C TYR A 48 -1.69 16.74 -17.57
N THR A 49 -1.96 15.77 -18.43
CA THR A 49 -2.93 14.68 -18.20
C THR A 49 -2.29 13.30 -18.08
N TYR A 50 -0.95 13.22 -18.01
CA TYR A 50 -0.24 11.94 -17.91
C TYR A 50 -0.62 11.13 -16.63
N ASP A 51 -1.05 11.82 -15.61
CA ASP A 51 -1.52 11.22 -14.34
C ASP A 51 -2.82 10.42 -14.50
N ASP A 52 -3.61 10.68 -15.52
CA ASP A 52 -4.81 9.90 -15.86
C ASP A 52 -4.43 8.46 -16.23
N TRP A 53 -3.27 8.24 -16.84
CA TRP A 53 -2.75 6.93 -17.21
C TRP A 53 -1.80 6.36 -16.18
N LEU A 54 -0.94 7.21 -15.60
CA LEU A 54 0.09 6.81 -14.65
C LEU A 54 -0.50 6.11 -13.43
N GLN A 55 -1.69 6.53 -12.96
CA GLN A 55 -2.38 5.92 -11.82
C GLN A 55 -2.68 4.42 -11.99
N TYR A 56 -2.77 3.92 -13.24
CA TYR A 56 -3.06 2.53 -13.54
C TYR A 56 -1.80 1.72 -13.89
N SER A 57 -0.64 2.36 -14.06
CA SER A 57 0.57 1.68 -14.50
C SER A 57 1.02 0.55 -13.56
N PRO A 58 0.91 0.64 -12.21
CA PRO A 58 1.27 -0.48 -11.34
C PRO A 58 0.32 -1.67 -11.50
N ALA A 59 -0.99 -1.43 -11.74
CA ALA A 59 -1.94 -2.51 -11.98
C ALA A 59 -1.67 -3.20 -13.35
N ALA A 60 -1.39 -2.40 -14.38
CA ALA A 60 -1.01 -2.94 -15.69
C ALA A 60 0.25 -3.80 -15.60
N LEU A 61 1.26 -3.35 -14.84
CA LEU A 61 2.47 -4.13 -14.58
C LEU A 61 2.15 -5.43 -13.81
N THR A 62 1.30 -5.38 -12.78
CA THR A 62 0.88 -6.55 -12.00
C THR A 62 0.24 -7.61 -12.89
N ILE A 63 -0.70 -7.21 -13.74
CA ILE A 63 -1.41 -8.10 -14.66
C ILE A 63 -0.46 -8.61 -15.75
N GLY A 64 0.36 -7.72 -16.33
CA GLY A 64 1.30 -8.07 -17.39
C GLY A 64 2.35 -9.10 -16.94
N LEU A 65 2.97 -8.90 -15.78
CA LEU A 65 3.91 -9.86 -15.21
C LEU A 65 3.26 -11.23 -14.97
N LYS A 66 2.05 -11.23 -14.44
CA LYS A 66 1.32 -12.47 -14.17
C LYS A 66 0.91 -13.19 -15.45
N ALA A 67 0.47 -12.46 -16.46
CA ALA A 67 0.15 -13.02 -17.78
C ALA A 67 1.39 -13.57 -18.50
N ALA A 68 2.56 -12.96 -18.30
CA ALA A 68 3.86 -13.45 -18.77
C ALA A 68 4.40 -14.66 -17.99
N GLY A 69 3.65 -15.17 -17.00
CA GLY A 69 4.07 -16.33 -16.19
C GLY A 69 5.02 -16.00 -15.05
N TYR A 70 5.30 -14.71 -14.79
CA TYR A 70 6.11 -14.33 -13.63
C TYR A 70 5.32 -14.58 -12.34
N GLU A 71 5.88 -15.38 -11.46
CA GLU A 71 5.15 -15.89 -10.29
C GLU A 71 4.86 -14.79 -9.28
N SER A 72 3.59 -14.59 -8.98
CA SER A 72 3.08 -13.65 -7.98
C SER A 72 2.75 -14.37 -6.67
N ARG A 73 2.46 -13.61 -5.60
CA ARG A 73 2.00 -14.14 -4.32
C ARG A 73 0.79 -15.04 -4.45
N SER A 74 -0.16 -14.67 -5.29
CA SER A 74 -1.51 -15.26 -5.33
C SER A 74 -1.82 -15.93 -6.67
N SER A 75 -2.67 -16.96 -6.67
CA SER A 75 -3.31 -17.47 -7.90
C SER A 75 -4.17 -16.39 -8.55
N TRP A 76 -4.53 -16.56 -9.84
CA TRP A 76 -5.37 -15.60 -10.54
C TRP A 76 -6.69 -15.31 -9.81
N GLY A 77 -7.42 -16.34 -9.40
CA GLY A 77 -8.71 -16.17 -8.72
C GLY A 77 -8.58 -15.42 -7.40
N ARG A 78 -7.54 -15.73 -6.62
CA ARG A 78 -7.28 -15.04 -5.35
C ARG A 78 -6.87 -13.58 -5.55
N MET A 79 -5.95 -13.31 -6.48
CA MET A 79 -5.51 -11.96 -6.80
C MET A 79 -6.68 -11.08 -7.24
N LEU A 80 -7.43 -11.52 -8.27
CA LEU A 80 -8.56 -10.76 -8.79
C LEU A 80 -9.65 -10.52 -7.73
N THR A 81 -9.90 -11.49 -6.85
CA THR A 81 -10.86 -11.30 -5.74
C THR A 81 -10.34 -10.28 -4.73
N SER A 82 -9.06 -10.35 -4.36
CA SER A 82 -8.44 -9.40 -3.45
C SER A 82 -8.49 -7.97 -4.01
N ASP A 83 -8.17 -7.83 -5.29
CA ASP A 83 -8.14 -6.56 -5.99
C ASP A 83 -9.55 -5.97 -6.17
N ALA A 84 -10.54 -6.82 -6.50
CA ALA A 84 -11.93 -6.39 -6.62
C ALA A 84 -12.51 -5.90 -5.28
N ILE A 85 -12.24 -6.63 -4.18
CA ILE A 85 -12.65 -6.20 -2.83
C ILE A 85 -11.96 -4.87 -2.48
N SER A 86 -10.67 -4.75 -2.75
CA SER A 86 -9.90 -3.53 -2.48
C SER A 86 -10.44 -2.33 -3.25
N ALA A 87 -10.75 -2.51 -4.54
CA ALA A 87 -11.33 -1.46 -5.38
C ALA A 87 -12.73 -1.06 -4.90
N GLY A 88 -13.56 -2.02 -4.49
CA GLY A 88 -14.88 -1.74 -3.92
C GLY A 88 -14.79 -0.95 -2.61
N VAL A 89 -13.90 -1.34 -1.69
CA VAL A 89 -13.66 -0.63 -0.43
C VAL A 89 -13.17 0.80 -0.71
N MET A 90 -12.20 0.96 -1.61
CA MET A 90 -11.68 2.27 -1.99
C MET A 90 -12.76 3.16 -2.59
N ALA A 91 -13.56 2.64 -3.52
CA ALA A 91 -14.63 3.39 -4.17
C ALA A 91 -15.69 3.87 -3.15
N ILE A 92 -16.10 3.01 -2.24
CA ILE A 92 -17.06 3.36 -1.16
C ILE A 92 -16.45 4.45 -0.26
N ALA A 93 -15.21 4.28 0.19
CA ALA A 93 -14.55 5.22 1.09
C ALA A 93 -14.35 6.59 0.42
N VAL A 94 -13.79 6.63 -0.79
CA VAL A 94 -13.53 7.89 -1.51
C VAL A 94 -14.83 8.63 -1.80
N ASN A 95 -15.86 7.95 -2.33
CA ASN A 95 -17.11 8.60 -2.67
C ASN A 95 -17.90 9.01 -1.42
N GLY A 96 -17.95 8.14 -0.40
CA GLY A 96 -18.61 8.46 0.87
C GLY A 96 -18.06 9.73 1.50
N VAL A 97 -16.71 9.84 1.61
CA VAL A 97 -16.08 11.06 2.15
C VAL A 97 -16.25 12.25 1.22
N LYS A 98 -16.15 12.05 -0.09
CA LYS A 98 -16.29 13.13 -1.09
C LYS A 98 -17.67 13.80 -1.03
N TYR A 99 -18.74 13.02 -0.93
CA TYR A 99 -20.10 13.55 -0.82
C TYR A 99 -20.38 14.17 0.55
N SER A 100 -19.70 13.72 1.61
CA SER A 100 -19.89 14.26 2.96
C SER A 100 -19.16 15.59 3.18
N VAL A 101 -17.96 15.76 2.61
CA VAL A 101 -17.10 16.93 2.89
C VAL A 101 -17.36 18.09 1.94
N GLY A 102 -17.64 17.85 0.67
CA GLY A 102 -17.97 18.90 -0.30
C GLY A 102 -16.92 20.01 -0.46
N ARG A 103 -15.60 19.69 -0.36
CA ARG A 103 -14.51 20.68 -0.38
C ARG A 103 -14.31 21.27 -1.78
N LEU A 104 -14.17 22.60 -1.86
CA LEU A 104 -13.85 23.31 -3.10
C LEU A 104 -12.42 22.99 -3.55
N ARG A 105 -12.23 22.77 -4.86
CA ARG A 105 -10.90 22.59 -5.48
C ARG A 105 -10.09 23.88 -5.47
N PRO A 106 -8.73 23.79 -5.50
CA PRO A 106 -7.88 24.98 -5.58
C PRO A 106 -8.16 25.85 -6.80
N ASP A 107 -8.56 25.24 -7.94
CA ASP A 107 -8.93 25.94 -9.18
C ASP A 107 -10.35 26.53 -9.17
N GLY A 108 -11.10 26.38 -8.09
CA GLY A 108 -12.48 26.86 -7.96
C GLY A 108 -13.54 26.11 -8.78
N SER A 109 -13.16 25.04 -9.50
CA SER A 109 -14.03 24.41 -10.51
C SER A 109 -15.18 23.60 -9.93
N ARG A 110 -14.99 22.90 -8.81
CA ARG A 110 -15.97 21.95 -8.23
C ARG A 110 -15.79 21.76 -6.74
N HIS A 111 -16.89 21.39 -6.05
CA HIS A 111 -16.94 21.06 -4.62
C HIS A 111 -16.71 19.56 -4.33
N ASN A 112 -15.72 18.94 -5.00
CA ASN A 112 -15.40 17.52 -4.83
C ASN A 112 -13.88 17.27 -4.74
N SER A 113 -13.17 18.17 -4.06
CA SER A 113 -11.73 18.09 -3.95
C SER A 113 -11.28 16.95 -3.03
N PHE A 114 -11.85 16.85 -1.85
CA PHE A 114 -11.42 15.90 -0.81
C PHE A 114 -12.25 14.61 -0.84
N PRO A 115 -11.60 13.44 -0.78
CA PRO A 115 -10.19 13.16 -1.02
C PRO A 115 -9.86 13.05 -2.51
N SER A 116 -8.55 13.01 -2.88
CA SER A 116 -8.13 12.83 -4.26
C SER A 116 -8.35 11.40 -4.74
N GLY A 117 -9.26 11.22 -5.71
CA GLY A 117 -9.57 9.90 -6.29
C GLY A 117 -8.41 9.34 -7.11
N HIS A 118 -7.74 10.15 -7.93
CA HIS A 118 -6.57 9.72 -8.72
C HIS A 118 -5.44 9.23 -7.82
N THR A 119 -5.16 9.97 -6.74
CA THR A 119 -4.14 9.54 -5.77
C THR A 119 -4.55 8.25 -5.07
N ALA A 120 -5.83 8.12 -4.68
CA ALA A 120 -6.32 6.89 -4.06
C ALA A 120 -6.16 5.68 -5.00
N THR A 121 -6.51 5.82 -6.28
CA THR A 121 -6.32 4.78 -7.30
C THR A 121 -4.84 4.45 -7.48
N ALA A 122 -3.97 5.45 -7.60
CA ALA A 122 -2.54 5.24 -7.80
C ALA A 122 -1.90 4.49 -6.62
N PHE A 123 -2.19 4.90 -5.38
CA PHE A 123 -1.67 4.22 -4.20
C PHE A 123 -2.30 2.84 -3.98
N MET A 124 -3.56 2.64 -4.36
CA MET A 124 -4.20 1.33 -4.37
C MET A 124 -3.46 0.38 -5.33
N THR A 125 -3.28 0.77 -6.59
CA THR A 125 -2.61 -0.08 -7.59
C THR A 125 -1.14 -0.34 -7.26
N ALA A 126 -0.43 0.65 -6.71
CA ALA A 126 0.94 0.47 -6.21
C ALA A 126 1.00 -0.53 -5.03
N THR A 127 0.02 -0.48 -4.13
CA THR A 127 -0.06 -1.40 -2.99
C THR A 127 -0.41 -2.82 -3.44
N MET A 128 -1.26 -2.98 -4.47
CA MET A 128 -1.53 -4.29 -5.10
C MET A 128 -0.25 -4.88 -5.70
N LEU A 129 0.52 -4.10 -6.47
CA LEU A 129 1.82 -4.50 -7.00
C LEU A 129 2.79 -4.91 -5.88
N HIS A 130 2.87 -4.11 -4.81
CA HIS A 130 3.66 -4.44 -3.63
C HIS A 130 3.23 -5.76 -2.98
N LYS A 131 1.94 -6.01 -2.82
CA LYS A 131 1.40 -7.25 -2.23
C LYS A 131 1.72 -8.48 -3.07
N GLU A 132 1.64 -8.38 -4.38
CA GLU A 132 1.84 -9.52 -5.28
C GLU A 132 3.32 -9.79 -5.62
N TYR A 133 4.16 -8.74 -5.72
CA TYR A 133 5.54 -8.87 -6.20
C TYR A 133 6.62 -8.27 -5.29
N GLY A 134 6.25 -7.47 -4.29
CA GLY A 134 7.21 -6.84 -3.39
C GLY A 134 8.08 -7.83 -2.59
N TRP A 135 7.61 -9.05 -2.39
CA TRP A 135 8.37 -10.13 -1.77
C TRP A 135 9.49 -10.70 -2.65
N ARG A 136 9.36 -10.56 -3.98
CA ARG A 136 10.40 -10.98 -4.94
C ARG A 136 11.50 -9.95 -5.06
N SER A 137 11.13 -8.67 -5.12
CA SER A 137 12.11 -7.59 -5.22
C SER A 137 11.52 -6.28 -4.68
N PRO A 138 12.29 -5.53 -3.88
CA PRO A 138 11.87 -4.22 -3.38
C PRO A 138 11.66 -3.19 -4.51
N TRP A 139 12.25 -3.40 -5.68
CA TRP A 139 12.11 -2.50 -6.82
C TRP A 139 10.67 -2.42 -7.35
N PHE A 140 9.86 -3.50 -7.23
CA PHE A 140 8.44 -3.43 -7.56
C PHE A 140 7.69 -2.45 -6.65
N SER A 141 8.02 -2.46 -5.36
CA SER A 141 7.43 -1.53 -4.40
C SER A 141 7.89 -0.09 -4.64
N ILE A 142 9.20 0.11 -4.80
CA ILE A 142 9.80 1.42 -5.05
C ILE A 142 9.21 2.02 -6.34
N GLY A 143 9.20 1.27 -7.44
CA GLY A 143 8.65 1.74 -8.72
C GLY A 143 7.16 2.06 -8.64
N GLY A 144 6.36 1.16 -8.05
CA GLY A 144 4.93 1.36 -7.88
C GLY A 144 4.59 2.58 -7.03
N TYR A 145 5.20 2.73 -5.87
CA TYR A 145 4.95 3.89 -4.99
C TYR A 145 5.54 5.18 -5.56
N SER A 146 6.62 5.14 -6.35
CA SER A 146 7.13 6.31 -7.06
C SER A 146 6.12 6.79 -8.10
N ALA A 147 5.53 5.90 -8.89
CA ALA A 147 4.48 6.25 -9.85
C ALA A 147 3.25 6.85 -9.14
N ALA A 148 2.86 6.27 -7.99
CA ALA A 148 1.76 6.79 -7.19
C ALA A 148 2.05 8.18 -6.60
N ALA A 149 3.26 8.40 -6.09
CA ALA A 149 3.68 9.70 -5.59
C ALA A 149 3.71 10.76 -6.70
N LEU A 150 4.25 10.42 -7.88
CA LEU A 150 4.24 11.30 -9.05
C LEU A 150 2.81 11.65 -9.48
N THR A 151 1.87 10.70 -9.45
CA THR A 151 0.45 10.97 -9.69
C THR A 151 -0.10 11.98 -8.68
N GLY A 152 0.17 11.78 -7.37
CA GLY A 152 -0.28 12.71 -6.32
C GLY A 152 0.28 14.13 -6.51
N VAL A 153 1.58 14.23 -6.78
CA VAL A 153 2.26 15.52 -7.06
C VAL A 153 1.65 16.19 -8.29
N SER A 154 1.39 15.43 -9.36
CA SER A 154 0.75 15.94 -10.58
C SER A 154 -0.62 16.59 -10.28
N ARG A 155 -1.42 16.01 -9.37
CA ARG A 155 -2.73 16.57 -9.00
C ARG A 155 -2.60 17.94 -8.32
N ILE A 156 -1.56 18.15 -7.52
CA ILE A 156 -1.25 19.44 -6.91
C ILE A 156 -0.76 20.42 -7.97
N MET A 157 0.19 19.98 -8.82
CA MET A 157 0.74 20.83 -9.90
C MET A 157 -0.32 21.23 -10.91
N ASN A 158 -1.29 20.38 -11.22
CA ASN A 158 -2.45 20.67 -12.06
C ASN A 158 -3.52 21.54 -11.38
N ASN A 159 -3.31 22.00 -10.15
CA ASN A 159 -4.27 22.82 -9.38
C ASN A 159 -5.62 22.14 -9.14
N ARG A 160 -5.68 20.80 -9.14
CA ARG A 160 -6.91 20.01 -9.01
C ARG A 160 -7.21 19.60 -7.57
N HIS A 161 -6.19 19.46 -6.73
CA HIS A 161 -6.30 18.98 -5.37
C HIS A 161 -5.35 19.70 -4.43
N TRP A 162 -5.77 19.87 -3.20
CA TRP A 162 -4.92 20.33 -2.10
C TRP A 162 -3.96 19.21 -1.65
N MET A 163 -2.87 19.56 -0.97
CA MET A 163 -1.93 18.56 -0.46
C MET A 163 -2.59 17.58 0.50
N THR A 164 -3.46 18.07 1.37
CA THR A 164 -4.22 17.20 2.31
C THR A 164 -5.19 16.26 1.60
N ASP A 165 -5.78 16.65 0.45
CA ASP A 165 -6.61 15.76 -0.37
C ASP A 165 -5.80 14.59 -0.94
N VAL A 166 -4.56 14.87 -1.34
CA VAL A 166 -3.61 13.88 -1.86
C VAL A 166 -3.19 12.92 -0.77
N MET A 167 -2.83 13.42 0.42
CA MET A 167 -2.45 12.59 1.56
C MET A 167 -3.60 11.66 2.01
N ALA A 168 -4.82 12.20 2.09
CA ALA A 168 -6.01 11.40 2.43
C ALA A 168 -6.30 10.35 1.35
N GLY A 169 -6.18 10.70 0.07
CA GLY A 169 -6.30 9.76 -1.04
C GLY A 169 -5.31 8.61 -0.93
N ALA A 170 -4.03 8.91 -0.68
CA ALA A 170 -2.98 7.91 -0.49
C ALA A 170 -3.30 6.94 0.66
N ALA A 171 -3.70 7.49 1.82
CA ALA A 171 -4.06 6.68 2.98
C ALA A 171 -5.26 5.75 2.70
N ILE A 172 -6.31 6.25 2.03
CA ILE A 172 -7.47 5.44 1.64
C ILE A 172 -7.05 4.36 0.65
N GLY A 173 -6.24 4.69 -0.37
CA GLY A 173 -5.77 3.73 -1.36
C GLY A 173 -5.00 2.56 -0.73
N ILE A 174 -4.02 2.86 0.12
CA ILE A 174 -3.23 1.85 0.85
C ILE A 174 -4.13 1.03 1.77
N GLY A 175 -4.95 1.69 2.59
CA GLY A 175 -5.81 1.05 3.58
C GLY A 175 -6.83 0.10 2.95
N SER A 176 -7.39 0.47 1.79
CA SER A 176 -8.35 -0.37 1.06
C SER A 176 -7.74 -1.69 0.60
N VAL A 177 -6.48 -1.69 0.14
CA VAL A 177 -5.79 -2.92 -0.25
C VAL A 177 -5.47 -3.80 0.95
N HIS A 178 -4.98 -3.21 2.05
CA HIS A 178 -4.75 -3.98 3.27
C HIS A 178 -6.03 -4.67 3.76
N LEU A 179 -7.16 -3.97 3.73
CA LEU A 179 -8.45 -4.54 4.11
C LEU A 179 -8.93 -5.58 3.11
N GLY A 180 -8.84 -5.33 1.80
CA GLY A 180 -9.26 -6.25 0.74
C GLY A 180 -8.49 -7.56 0.79
N TYR A 181 -7.17 -7.49 0.94
CA TYR A 181 -6.31 -8.68 1.07
C TYR A 181 -6.57 -9.43 2.39
N PHE A 182 -6.79 -8.71 3.48
CA PHE A 182 -7.18 -9.33 4.75
C PHE A 182 -8.51 -10.11 4.63
N LEU A 183 -9.53 -9.53 4.01
CA LEU A 183 -10.80 -10.18 3.78
C LEU A 183 -10.66 -11.40 2.86
N SER A 184 -9.89 -11.25 1.79
CA SER A 184 -9.58 -12.35 0.86
C SER A 184 -8.83 -13.49 1.58
N ASP A 185 -7.86 -13.17 2.44
CA ASP A 185 -7.15 -14.18 3.24
C ASP A 185 -8.11 -14.98 4.13
N LYS A 186 -9.18 -14.35 4.64
CA LYS A 186 -10.24 -15.03 5.42
C LYS A 186 -11.13 -15.90 4.54
N ILE A 187 -11.47 -15.45 3.34
CA ILE A 187 -12.29 -16.19 2.38
C ILE A 187 -11.56 -17.44 1.89
N PHE A 188 -10.33 -17.28 1.43
CA PHE A 188 -9.54 -18.36 0.84
C PHE A 188 -8.86 -19.27 1.86
N LYS A 189 -8.77 -18.88 3.13
CA LYS A 189 -8.18 -19.68 4.23
C LYS A 189 -6.79 -20.25 3.87
N GLY A 190 -5.93 -19.42 3.25
CA GLY A 190 -4.59 -19.83 2.82
C GLY A 190 -4.52 -20.51 1.45
N LYS A 191 -5.64 -20.94 0.85
CA LYS A 191 -5.63 -21.54 -0.50
C LYS A 191 -5.27 -20.49 -1.57
N GLY A 192 -4.64 -20.94 -2.65
CA GLY A 192 -4.28 -20.09 -3.78
C GLY A 192 -3.12 -19.12 -3.53
N LEU A 193 -2.32 -19.35 -2.49
CA LEU A 193 -0.99 -18.73 -2.36
C LEU A 193 0.03 -19.55 -3.14
N SER A 194 1.03 -18.86 -3.71
CA SER A 194 2.14 -19.52 -4.38
C SER A 194 2.93 -20.36 -3.39
N SER A 195 3.40 -21.52 -3.83
CA SER A 195 4.24 -22.41 -3.01
C SER A 195 5.57 -21.76 -2.66
N GLU A 196 6.13 -20.95 -3.56
CA GLU A 196 7.37 -20.22 -3.34
C GLU A 196 7.20 -19.09 -2.32
N TYR A 197 6.01 -18.46 -2.28
CA TYR A 197 5.68 -17.46 -1.26
C TYR A 197 5.47 -18.08 0.13
N VAL A 198 4.87 -19.27 0.20
CA VAL A 198 4.53 -19.95 1.46
C VAL A 198 5.69 -20.77 2.01
N ARG A 199 6.48 -21.36 1.11
CA ARG A 199 7.68 -22.13 1.47
C ARG A 199 8.91 -21.29 1.09
N PRO A 200 9.59 -20.68 2.06
CA PRO A 200 10.97 -20.31 1.80
C PRO A 200 11.71 -21.55 1.34
N SER A 201 12.50 -21.45 0.28
CA SER A 201 13.28 -22.55 -0.31
C SER A 201 14.39 -23.03 0.64
N PHE A 202 14.02 -23.30 1.88
CA PHE A 202 14.93 -23.62 2.95
C PHE A 202 14.59 -24.99 3.54
N TYR A 203 15.54 -25.91 3.36
CA TYR A 203 15.56 -27.18 4.10
C TYR A 203 16.33 -26.96 5.40
N TYR A 204 15.62 -26.94 6.51
CA TYR A 204 16.25 -26.90 7.83
C TYR A 204 16.76 -28.30 8.17
N ASP A 205 18.09 -28.47 8.25
CA ASP A 205 18.72 -29.64 8.78
C ASP A 205 19.00 -29.41 10.29
N PRO A 206 18.28 -30.07 11.19
CA PRO A 206 18.44 -29.89 12.63
C PRO A 206 19.81 -30.38 13.16
N THR A 207 20.58 -31.10 12.35
CA THR A 207 21.91 -31.62 12.75
C THR A 207 23.01 -30.60 12.56
N VAL A 208 22.77 -29.57 11.76
CA VAL A 208 23.76 -28.51 11.47
C VAL A 208 23.41 -27.24 12.27
N LYS A 209 24.40 -26.70 13.00
CA LYS A 209 24.22 -25.39 13.68
C LYS A 209 24.15 -24.29 12.64
N HIS A 210 22.96 -23.68 12.51
CA HIS A 210 22.75 -22.53 11.65
C HIS A 210 22.52 -21.29 12.49
N TYR A 211 23.12 -20.18 12.07
CA TYR A 211 22.84 -18.84 12.59
C TYR A 211 22.04 -18.09 11.53
N VAL A 212 20.85 -17.62 11.87
CA VAL A 212 20.00 -16.83 10.96
C VAL A 212 20.19 -15.36 11.28
N ALA A 213 20.68 -14.58 10.32
CA ALA A 213 20.74 -13.14 10.42
C ALA A 213 19.69 -12.50 9.52
N GLU A 214 18.82 -11.69 10.08
CA GLU A 214 17.85 -10.87 9.35
C GLU A 214 18.42 -9.46 9.19
N LEU A 215 18.74 -9.06 7.96
CA LEU A 215 19.26 -7.73 7.67
C LEU A 215 18.15 -6.76 7.26
N LEU A 216 18.40 -5.46 7.40
CA LEU A 216 17.51 -4.29 7.23
C LEU A 216 16.59 -4.26 5.98
N PHE A 217 16.72 -5.19 5.05
CA PHE A 217 15.91 -5.26 3.82
C PHE A 217 15.07 -6.54 3.70
N GLY A 218 14.82 -7.24 4.80
CA GLY A 218 13.99 -8.45 4.81
C GLY A 218 14.62 -9.66 4.11
N ARG A 219 15.92 -9.67 3.90
CA ARG A 219 16.66 -10.83 3.42
C ARG A 219 17.25 -11.57 4.60
N ARG A 220 17.01 -12.88 4.63
CA ARG A 220 17.60 -13.77 5.62
C ARG A 220 18.83 -14.44 5.07
N TYR A 221 19.87 -14.49 5.89
CA TYR A 221 21.09 -15.19 5.57
C TYR A 221 21.36 -16.25 6.62
N ILE A 222 21.87 -17.38 6.18
CA ILE A 222 22.38 -18.42 7.09
C ILE A 222 23.90 -18.34 7.10
N ILE A 223 24.44 -18.35 8.30
CA ILE A 223 25.87 -18.48 8.52
C ILE A 223 26.11 -19.90 9.00
N GLY A 224 26.59 -20.77 8.14
CA GLY A 224 26.96 -22.14 8.43
C GLY A 224 28.43 -22.41 8.18
N ALA A 225 28.87 -23.67 8.36
CA ALA A 225 30.24 -24.09 8.13
C ALA A 225 30.75 -23.86 6.70
N GLU A 226 29.85 -23.65 5.74
CA GLU A 226 30.14 -23.39 4.32
C GLU A 226 30.10 -21.91 3.94
N GLY A 227 29.96 -20.99 4.89
CA GLY A 227 29.88 -19.55 4.65
C GLY A 227 28.45 -18.98 4.66
N LEU A 228 28.32 -17.73 4.17
CA LEU A 228 27.07 -16.99 4.15
C LEU A 228 26.24 -17.39 2.92
N LYS A 229 25.06 -18.00 3.13
CA LYS A 229 24.10 -18.30 2.04
C LYS A 229 22.83 -17.48 2.21
N GLU A 230 22.39 -16.84 1.13
CA GLU A 230 21.13 -16.10 1.09
C GLU A 230 19.94 -17.07 1.07
N MET A 231 19.01 -16.92 2.01
CA MET A 231 17.79 -17.74 2.14
C MET A 231 16.59 -17.25 1.32
N GLY A 232 16.77 -16.27 0.46
CA GLY A 232 15.66 -15.61 -0.21
C GLY A 232 14.94 -14.58 0.68
N SER A 233 14.08 -13.78 0.05
CA SER A 233 13.28 -12.78 0.74
C SER A 233 12.03 -13.42 1.36
N LEU A 234 11.92 -13.43 2.68
CA LEU A 234 10.65 -13.72 3.33
C LEU A 234 9.79 -12.46 3.39
N PRO A 235 8.45 -12.59 3.27
CA PRO A 235 7.57 -11.45 3.48
C PRO A 235 7.73 -10.96 4.91
N ILE A 236 8.09 -9.68 5.07
CA ILE A 236 8.15 -9.03 6.38
C ILE A 236 6.74 -9.04 6.95
N ARG A 237 6.47 -9.88 7.93
CA ARG A 237 5.29 -9.72 8.78
C ARG A 237 5.59 -8.58 9.73
N GLY A 238 5.07 -7.41 9.40
CA GLY A 238 4.97 -6.19 10.16
C GLY A 238 5.85 -6.09 11.40
N GLY A 239 6.78 -5.19 11.42
CA GLY A 239 7.57 -4.88 12.59
C GLY A 239 8.92 -4.31 12.17
N LEU A 240 9.36 -3.35 12.92
CA LEU A 240 10.64 -2.67 12.86
C LEU A 240 11.79 -3.58 12.39
N ALA A 241 12.58 -3.05 11.47
CA ALA A 241 13.86 -3.61 11.11
C ALA A 241 14.73 -3.79 12.35
N GLY A 242 14.97 -5.03 12.73
CA GLY A 242 15.82 -5.40 13.85
C GLY A 242 16.70 -6.59 13.46
N ILE A 243 17.86 -6.70 14.05
CA ILE A 243 18.69 -7.91 13.97
C ILE A 243 18.13 -8.85 15.04
N SER A 244 17.45 -9.93 14.62
CA SER A 244 17.11 -11.01 15.53
C SER A 244 18.08 -12.17 15.27
N ALA A 245 18.73 -12.67 16.31
CA ALA A 245 19.53 -13.88 16.25
C ALA A 245 18.80 -14.97 17.04
N ASP A 246 18.23 -15.94 16.34
CA ASP A 246 17.69 -17.13 16.97
C ASP A 246 18.83 -18.13 17.21
N ILE A 247 19.22 -18.28 18.46
CA ILE A 247 20.18 -19.31 18.91
C ILE A 247 19.38 -20.55 19.25
N PRO A 248 19.48 -21.65 18.49
CA PRO A 248 18.79 -22.88 18.86
C PRO A 248 19.34 -23.42 20.19
N LEU A 249 18.49 -23.46 21.20
CA LEU A 249 18.81 -24.10 22.48
C LEU A 249 18.99 -25.63 22.23
N LYS A 250 20.06 -26.20 22.76
CA LYS A 250 20.29 -27.66 22.74
C LYS A 250 19.07 -28.35 23.34
N PRO A 251 18.49 -29.39 22.72
CA PRO A 251 17.56 -30.28 23.39
C PRO A 251 18.34 -31.04 24.46
N GLY A 252 18.05 -30.78 25.72
CA GLY A 252 18.62 -31.54 26.83
C GLY A 252 19.20 -30.77 28.00
N MET A 253 18.85 -29.49 28.22
CA MET A 253 19.05 -28.82 29.50
C MET A 253 17.69 -28.27 29.97
N GLY A 254 16.98 -29.14 30.65
CA GLY A 254 15.84 -28.90 31.53
C GLY A 254 16.04 -29.74 32.76
#